data_f8c37894979b32c6d4dcf27bbfcd9046
#
_entry.id   f8c37894979b32c6d4dcf27bbfcd9046
#
_cell.length_a   1.000
_cell.length_b   1.000
_cell.length_c   1.000
_cell.angle_alpha   90.00
_cell.angle_beta   90.00
_cell.angle_gamma   90.00
#
_symmetry.space_group_name_H-M   'P 1'
#
loop_
_entity.id
_entity.type
_entity.pdbx_description
1 polymer ?
#
loop_
_entity_poly.entity_id
_entity_poly.type
_entity_poly.pdbx_seq_one_letter_code
_entity_poly.pdbx_strand_id
1 'polypeptide(L)'
;MRYRSLGRSGLIVSELGLGCNNLGGRIDNVRSSHLVDAAIDMGVTLFDVADMYGRRDAYPGASEEALGNALVGKRNKAVLATKFGMKMVDGPDEAGNASGASRRYIMQAVDASLKRLKTDWIDLYQLHCPDPRTPIEETLHTLDDLTRAGKIRYAGVSNLPAWQVADACHIARRDRLAGIICCQDELSLIERKAQTDLLPALRRFSLGLLPYFPLASGLLTGKYRQDASPPEGSRLAAWTYLQERYRNPSVWTLLDTLTALAERHGCGLADLAFGWLLRHDATGSVIAGATSELQLQANARSCARNMSEALYAELDELLGANEALS
;
A
#
# COMPACT_ATOMS: atom_id res chain seq x y z
N MET A 1 1.88 -14.10 13.29
CA MET A 1 2.31 -13.01 12.38
C MET A 1 3.83 -12.90 12.41
N ARG A 2 4.49 -12.72 11.27
CA ARG A 2 5.92 -12.39 11.19
C ARG A 2 6.11 -10.90 11.05
N TYR A 3 7.31 -10.42 11.40
CA TYR A 3 7.62 -8.98 11.39
C TYR A 3 8.94 -8.73 10.66
N ARG A 4 9.05 -7.55 10.01
CA ARG A 4 10.24 -7.11 9.28
C ARG A 4 10.56 -5.65 9.57
N SER A 5 11.82 -5.29 9.45
CA SER A 5 12.21 -3.88 9.39
C SER A 5 11.76 -3.28 8.06
N LEU A 6 11.23 -2.06 8.08
CA LEU A 6 10.88 -1.33 6.87
C LEU A 6 12.13 -0.61 6.34
N GLY A 7 12.72 -1.19 5.31
CA GLY A 7 14.01 -0.75 4.80
C GLY A 7 15.11 -0.79 5.88
N ARG A 8 16.11 0.04 5.75
CA ARG A 8 17.17 0.22 6.76
C ARG A 8 16.73 1.24 7.82
N SER A 9 15.67 0.92 8.54
CA SER A 9 15.15 1.76 9.62
C SER A 9 14.88 0.92 10.86
N GLY A 10 14.66 1.59 12.00
CA GLY A 10 14.21 0.95 13.24
C GLY A 10 12.71 0.66 13.28
N LEU A 11 11.95 1.00 12.23
CA LEU A 11 10.52 0.74 12.17
C LEU A 11 10.27 -0.71 11.80
N ILE A 12 9.70 -1.47 12.73
CA ILE A 12 9.34 -2.87 12.53
C ILE A 12 7.83 -2.94 12.26
N VAL A 13 7.44 -3.64 11.21
CA VAL A 13 6.06 -3.81 10.77
C VAL A 13 5.71 -5.29 10.59
N SER A 14 4.43 -5.65 10.71
CA SER A 14 3.95 -6.97 10.33
C SER A 14 4.07 -7.20 8.83
N GLU A 15 4.37 -8.42 8.38
CA GLU A 15 4.45 -8.76 6.94
C GLU A 15 3.14 -8.52 6.19
N LEU A 16 2.00 -8.58 6.90
CA LEU A 16 0.70 -8.15 6.41
C LEU A 16 0.36 -6.79 7.00
N GLY A 17 0.09 -5.80 6.15
CA GLY A 17 -0.47 -4.51 6.51
C GLY A 17 -1.96 -4.43 6.12
N LEU A 18 -2.78 -3.79 6.94
CA LEU A 18 -4.17 -3.52 6.60
C LEU A 18 -4.26 -2.24 5.76
N GLY A 19 -4.68 -2.38 4.49
CA GLY A 19 -5.07 -1.25 3.64
C GLY A 19 -6.45 -0.74 4.04
N CYS A 20 -6.51 0.49 4.53
CA CYS A 20 -7.69 1.07 5.18
C CYS A 20 -8.62 1.85 4.25
N ASN A 21 -8.45 1.77 2.93
CA ASN A 21 -9.26 2.54 1.97
C ASN A 21 -10.77 2.18 1.96
N ASN A 22 -11.16 1.09 2.61
CA ASN A 22 -12.56 0.68 2.75
C ASN A 22 -13.23 1.25 4.01
N LEU A 23 -12.44 1.69 5.00
CA LEU A 23 -12.95 2.16 6.29
C LEU A 23 -13.69 3.49 6.15
N GLY A 24 -14.77 3.66 6.89
CA GLY A 24 -15.56 4.90 6.89
C GLY A 24 -16.28 5.22 5.57
N GLY A 25 -16.23 4.32 4.60
CA GLY A 25 -16.88 4.45 3.30
C GLY A 25 -17.60 3.16 2.96
N ARG A 26 -16.88 2.22 2.32
CA ARG A 26 -17.43 0.92 1.92
C ARG A 26 -17.90 0.06 3.09
N ILE A 27 -17.25 0.18 4.23
CA ILE A 27 -17.72 -0.35 5.51
C ILE A 27 -17.88 0.81 6.50
N ASP A 28 -18.94 0.77 7.28
CA ASP A 28 -19.28 1.79 8.28
C ASP A 28 -18.27 1.82 9.45
N ASN A 29 -18.40 2.80 10.34
CA ASN A 29 -17.49 3.00 11.46
C ASN A 29 -17.51 1.84 12.47
N VAL A 30 -18.65 1.17 12.67
CA VAL A 30 -18.76 0.04 13.60
C VAL A 30 -17.98 -1.16 13.06
N ARG A 31 -18.23 -1.52 11.79
CA ARG A 31 -17.49 -2.58 11.09
C ARG A 31 -16.01 -2.26 10.96
N SER A 32 -15.68 -0.98 10.74
CA SER A 32 -14.29 -0.52 10.68
C SER A 32 -13.57 -0.78 12.00
N SER A 33 -14.20 -0.45 13.14
CA SER A 33 -13.63 -0.71 14.46
C SER A 33 -13.43 -2.19 14.71
N HIS A 34 -14.42 -3.03 14.42
CA HIS A 34 -14.30 -4.49 14.58
C HIS A 34 -13.18 -5.07 13.72
N LEU A 35 -13.05 -4.59 12.46
CA LEU A 35 -11.98 -5.05 11.57
C LEU A 35 -10.58 -4.65 12.07
N VAL A 36 -10.44 -3.43 12.60
CA VAL A 36 -9.19 -2.95 13.19
C VAL A 36 -8.84 -3.75 14.46
N ASP A 37 -9.81 -4.06 15.30
CA ASP A 37 -9.61 -4.90 16.48
C ASP A 37 -9.16 -6.31 16.11
N ALA A 38 -9.85 -6.93 15.16
CA ALA A 38 -9.46 -8.25 14.65
C ALA A 38 -8.04 -8.23 14.05
N ALA A 39 -7.66 -7.15 13.35
CA ALA A 39 -6.32 -7.00 12.80
C ALA A 39 -5.25 -6.94 13.91
N ILE A 40 -5.48 -6.16 14.95
CA ILE A 40 -4.60 -6.05 16.12
C ILE A 40 -4.47 -7.42 16.82
N ASP A 41 -5.57 -8.12 17.02
CA ASP A 41 -5.59 -9.42 17.70
C ASP A 41 -4.85 -10.51 16.89
N MET A 42 -4.83 -10.40 15.55
CA MET A 42 -4.02 -11.25 14.67
C MET A 42 -2.53 -10.84 14.61
N GLY A 43 -2.14 -9.76 15.29
CA GLY A 43 -0.78 -9.24 15.29
C GLY A 43 -0.43 -8.38 14.07
N VAL A 44 -1.41 -7.88 13.33
CA VAL A 44 -1.17 -6.85 12.29
C VAL A 44 -0.85 -5.55 13.00
N THR A 45 0.31 -4.97 12.64
CA THR A 45 0.75 -3.70 13.24
C THR A 45 0.64 -2.53 12.27
N LEU A 46 0.80 -2.74 10.96
CA LEU A 46 0.75 -1.67 9.96
C LEU A 46 -0.68 -1.41 9.48
N PHE A 47 -1.15 -0.18 9.66
CA PHE A 47 -2.42 0.34 9.18
C PHE A 47 -2.15 1.46 8.19
N ASP A 48 -2.44 1.21 6.91
CA ASP A 48 -2.16 2.13 5.81
C ASP A 48 -3.43 2.84 5.34
N VAL A 49 -3.48 4.14 5.55
CA VAL A 49 -4.57 5.03 5.17
C VAL A 49 -4.06 6.17 4.28
N ALA A 50 -4.90 7.08 3.86
CA ALA A 50 -4.54 8.34 3.21
C ALA A 50 -5.59 9.41 3.49
N ASP A 51 -5.18 10.67 3.42
CA ASP A 51 -6.04 11.84 3.59
C ASP A 51 -7.25 11.84 2.64
N MET A 52 -7.06 11.38 1.40
CA MET A 52 -8.10 11.36 0.38
C MET A 52 -9.02 10.11 0.43
N TYR A 53 -8.71 9.09 1.26
CA TYR A 53 -9.51 7.87 1.31
C TYR A 53 -10.89 8.13 1.94
N GLY A 54 -11.89 7.43 1.41
CA GLY A 54 -13.31 7.68 1.67
C GLY A 54 -13.99 8.54 0.60
N ARG A 55 -13.24 9.32 -0.20
CA ARG A 55 -13.79 10.26 -1.20
C ARG A 55 -14.82 9.63 -2.13
N ARG A 56 -14.66 8.38 -2.51
CA ARG A 56 -15.55 7.69 -3.45
C ARG A 56 -16.87 7.26 -2.82
N ASP A 57 -16.81 6.77 -1.58
CA ASP A 57 -17.94 6.09 -0.93
C ASP A 57 -18.57 6.95 0.19
N ALA A 58 -17.91 8.03 0.61
CA ALA A 58 -18.36 8.97 1.63
C ALA A 58 -17.80 10.39 1.34
N TYR A 59 -16.69 10.76 1.98
CA TYR A 59 -16.00 12.05 1.81
C TYR A 59 -14.48 11.88 2.03
N PRO A 60 -13.64 12.77 1.50
CA PRO A 60 -12.20 12.73 1.73
C PRO A 60 -11.88 12.85 3.22
N GLY A 61 -11.05 11.92 3.74
CA GLY A 61 -10.71 11.86 5.17
C GLY A 61 -11.57 10.93 5.99
N ALA A 62 -12.70 10.43 5.48
CA ALA A 62 -13.57 9.50 6.22
C ALA A 62 -12.83 8.26 6.72
N SER A 63 -11.87 7.76 5.94
CA SER A 63 -11.08 6.60 6.33
C SER A 63 -10.10 6.89 7.46
N GLU A 64 -9.48 8.08 7.49
CA GLU A 64 -8.66 8.51 8.64
C GLU A 64 -9.50 8.68 9.90
N GLU A 65 -10.69 9.27 9.80
CA GLU A 65 -11.59 9.42 10.93
C GLU A 65 -12.05 8.07 11.50
N ALA A 66 -12.41 7.13 10.63
CA ALA A 66 -12.80 5.77 11.02
C ALA A 66 -11.65 5.04 11.72
N LEU A 67 -10.43 5.12 11.17
CA LEU A 67 -9.25 4.52 11.78
C LEU A 67 -8.88 5.21 13.10
N GLY A 68 -8.94 6.54 13.16
CA GLY A 68 -8.69 7.31 14.36
C GLY A 68 -9.66 6.93 15.50
N ASN A 69 -10.95 6.77 15.18
CA ASN A 69 -11.95 6.29 16.14
C ASN A 69 -11.65 4.87 16.64
N ALA A 70 -11.28 3.97 15.72
CA ALA A 70 -10.97 2.58 16.04
C ALA A 70 -9.73 2.43 16.93
N LEU A 71 -8.76 3.35 16.82
CA LEU A 71 -7.50 3.30 17.57
C LEU A 71 -7.52 4.01 18.92
N VAL A 72 -8.64 4.63 19.32
CA VAL A 72 -8.76 5.24 20.65
C VAL A 72 -8.45 4.23 21.75
N GLY A 73 -7.50 4.55 22.62
CA GLY A 73 -7.01 3.67 23.69
C GLY A 73 -6.09 2.54 23.22
N LYS A 74 -5.85 2.40 21.90
CA LYS A 74 -5.03 1.33 21.31
C LYS A 74 -3.90 1.86 20.40
N ARG A 75 -3.69 3.18 20.34
CA ARG A 75 -2.76 3.85 19.42
C ARG A 75 -1.35 3.20 19.38
N ASN A 76 -0.83 2.82 20.53
CA ASN A 76 0.50 2.21 20.67
C ASN A 76 0.60 0.77 20.12
N LYS A 77 -0.51 0.15 19.77
CA LYS A 77 -0.52 -1.17 19.11
C LYS A 77 -0.38 -1.08 17.58
N ALA A 78 -0.46 0.14 17.03
CA ALA A 78 -0.48 0.39 15.60
C ALA A 78 0.73 1.19 15.14
N VAL A 79 1.34 0.74 14.03
CA VAL A 79 2.17 1.56 13.16
C VAL A 79 1.21 2.22 12.17
N LEU A 80 0.98 3.50 12.37
CA LEU A 80 0.03 4.30 11.59
C LEU A 80 0.72 4.95 10.42
N ALA A 81 0.37 4.52 9.20
CA ALA A 81 0.83 5.13 7.96
C ALA A 81 -0.32 5.92 7.31
N THR A 82 -0.06 7.17 6.94
CA THR A 82 -0.97 7.94 6.09
C THR A 82 -0.23 8.71 5.01
N LYS A 83 -0.98 9.27 4.07
CA LYS A 83 -0.43 9.90 2.86
C LYS A 83 -1.04 11.27 2.64
N PHE A 84 -0.30 12.14 1.93
CA PHE A 84 -0.69 13.47 1.50
C PHE A 84 -0.35 13.71 0.02
N GLY A 85 -0.85 14.79 -0.53
CA GLY A 85 -0.46 15.26 -1.86
C GLY A 85 -1.56 15.15 -2.89
N MET A 86 -2.50 14.23 -2.75
CA MET A 86 -3.66 14.16 -3.63
C MET A 86 -4.69 15.23 -3.28
N LYS A 87 -5.48 15.63 -4.28
CA LYS A 87 -6.50 16.65 -4.12
C LYS A 87 -7.63 16.17 -3.21
N MET A 88 -7.89 16.93 -2.15
CA MET A 88 -8.89 16.60 -1.12
C MET A 88 -10.31 17.09 -1.49
N VAL A 89 -10.44 18.14 -2.27
CA VAL A 89 -11.73 18.75 -2.62
C VAL A 89 -12.00 18.69 -4.11
N ASP A 90 -13.27 18.60 -4.50
CA ASP A 90 -13.67 18.72 -5.89
C ASP A 90 -13.71 20.21 -6.31
N GLY A 91 -13.53 20.45 -7.60
CA GLY A 91 -13.53 21.81 -8.15
C GLY A 91 -12.12 22.32 -8.50
N PRO A 92 -12.00 23.50 -9.08
CA PRO A 92 -10.71 24.06 -9.46
C PRO A 92 -9.88 24.42 -8.22
N ASP A 93 -8.58 24.11 -8.29
CA ASP A 93 -7.56 24.64 -7.36
C ASP A 93 -6.83 25.78 -8.07
N GLU A 94 -7.53 26.91 -8.24
CA GLU A 94 -7.02 28.07 -9.01
C GLU A 94 -5.71 28.62 -8.42
N ALA A 95 -5.55 28.53 -7.11
CA ALA A 95 -4.34 28.97 -6.42
C ALA A 95 -3.23 27.89 -6.39
N GLY A 96 -3.53 26.64 -6.82
CA GLY A 96 -2.58 25.55 -6.82
C GLY A 96 -2.08 25.10 -5.44
N ASN A 97 -2.83 25.40 -4.37
CA ASN A 97 -2.40 25.15 -2.99
C ASN A 97 -3.27 24.13 -2.24
N ALA A 98 -4.23 23.51 -2.92
CA ALA A 98 -5.13 22.53 -2.30
C ALA A 98 -4.67 21.06 -2.50
N SER A 99 -3.46 20.87 -3.03
CA SER A 99 -2.84 19.55 -3.25
C SER A 99 -1.34 19.71 -3.48
N GLY A 100 -0.64 18.58 -3.62
CA GLY A 100 0.76 18.52 -4.01
C GLY A 100 1.72 18.39 -2.85
N ALA A 101 2.98 18.75 -3.08
CA ALA A 101 4.08 18.48 -2.17
C ALA A 101 4.77 19.74 -1.63
N SER A 102 4.15 20.91 -1.81
CA SER A 102 4.68 22.17 -1.29
C SER A 102 4.68 22.19 0.24
N ARG A 103 5.66 22.88 0.82
CA ARG A 103 5.75 23.07 2.26
C ARG A 103 4.44 23.58 2.86
N ARG A 104 3.82 24.57 2.21
CA ARG A 104 2.55 25.12 2.67
C ARG A 104 1.46 24.04 2.78
N TYR A 105 1.31 23.23 1.75
CA TYR A 105 0.28 22.18 1.73
C TYR A 105 0.59 21.07 2.74
N ILE A 106 1.83 20.59 2.79
CA ILE A 106 2.25 19.51 3.70
C ILE A 106 1.96 19.87 5.17
N MET A 107 2.29 21.10 5.59
CA MET A 107 2.04 21.55 6.96
C MET A 107 0.55 21.60 7.31
N GLN A 108 -0.30 21.99 6.38
CA GLN A 108 -1.77 21.98 6.56
C GLN A 108 -2.32 20.54 6.56
N ALA A 109 -1.85 19.71 5.64
CA ALA A 109 -2.30 18.34 5.47
C ALA A 109 -1.97 17.47 6.70
N VAL A 110 -0.76 17.59 7.26
CA VAL A 110 -0.37 16.82 8.45
C VAL A 110 -1.23 17.15 9.65
N ASP A 111 -1.51 18.45 9.89
CA ASP A 111 -2.33 18.88 11.02
C ASP A 111 -3.79 18.39 10.88
N ALA A 112 -4.32 18.44 9.66
CA ALA A 112 -5.64 17.90 9.35
C ALA A 112 -5.69 16.37 9.55
N SER A 113 -4.67 15.63 9.10
CA SER A 113 -4.59 14.17 9.30
C SER A 113 -4.45 13.81 10.78
N LEU A 114 -3.60 14.48 11.55
CA LEU A 114 -3.47 14.26 13.00
C LEU A 114 -4.81 14.45 13.72
N LYS A 115 -5.57 15.49 13.34
CA LYS A 115 -6.91 15.75 13.89
C LYS A 115 -7.90 14.63 13.57
N ARG A 116 -7.98 14.17 12.30
CA ARG A 116 -8.87 13.07 11.90
C ARG A 116 -8.50 11.75 12.56
N LEU A 117 -7.20 11.46 12.62
CA LEU A 117 -6.63 10.26 13.23
C LEU A 117 -6.63 10.28 14.76
N LYS A 118 -6.96 11.41 15.41
CA LYS A 118 -7.03 11.59 16.87
C LYS A 118 -5.72 11.20 17.57
N THR A 119 -4.61 11.64 17.03
CA THR A 119 -3.26 11.31 17.52
C THR A 119 -2.32 12.50 17.37
N ASP A 120 -1.28 12.55 18.20
CA ASP A 120 -0.27 13.61 18.17
C ASP A 120 0.90 13.28 17.20
N TRP A 121 0.98 12.04 16.70
CA TRP A 121 2.02 11.62 15.77
C TRP A 121 1.54 10.60 14.75
N ILE A 122 2.17 10.61 13.58
CA ILE A 122 2.06 9.61 12.52
C ILE A 122 3.37 8.83 12.48
N ASP A 123 3.30 7.49 12.43
CA ASP A 123 4.53 6.68 12.40
C ASP A 123 5.20 6.76 11.02
N LEU A 124 4.43 6.72 9.93
CA LEU A 124 4.92 6.80 8.56
C LEU A 124 4.06 7.78 7.74
N TYR A 125 4.65 8.90 7.33
CA TYR A 125 3.98 9.91 6.51
C TYR A 125 4.53 9.91 5.09
N GLN A 126 3.68 9.74 4.09
CA GLN A 126 4.09 9.43 2.73
C GLN A 126 3.56 10.46 1.72
N LEU A 127 4.42 10.91 0.80
CA LEU A 127 3.97 11.58 -0.42
C LEU A 127 3.23 10.56 -1.30
N HIS A 128 1.94 10.80 -1.59
CA HIS A 128 1.06 9.82 -2.24
C HIS A 128 1.36 9.63 -3.72
N CYS A 129 1.81 10.68 -4.40
CA CYS A 129 2.16 10.66 -5.82
C CYS A 129 3.15 11.79 -6.14
N PRO A 130 3.87 11.71 -7.26
CA PRO A 130 4.73 12.78 -7.72
C PRO A 130 3.99 14.11 -7.85
N ASP A 131 4.64 15.21 -7.44
CA ASP A 131 4.17 16.56 -7.74
C ASP A 131 5.19 17.26 -8.68
N PRO A 132 4.86 17.43 -9.96
CA PRO A 132 5.77 18.05 -10.92
C PRO A 132 5.97 19.56 -10.70
N ARG A 133 5.18 20.20 -9.84
CA ARG A 133 5.23 21.63 -9.55
C ARG A 133 6.18 21.99 -8.41
N THR A 134 6.44 21.02 -7.51
CA THR A 134 7.24 21.25 -6.32
C THR A 134 8.57 20.53 -6.43
N PRO A 135 9.71 21.22 -6.29
CA PRO A 135 11.01 20.56 -6.15
C PRO A 135 11.01 19.56 -5.00
N ILE A 136 11.55 18.37 -5.24
CA ILE A 136 11.54 17.30 -4.23
C ILE A 136 12.34 17.70 -2.98
N GLU A 137 13.32 18.59 -3.13
CA GLU A 137 14.08 19.17 -2.01
C GLU A 137 13.17 19.86 -1.00
N GLU A 138 12.21 20.68 -1.46
CA GLU A 138 11.27 21.39 -0.57
C GLU A 138 10.43 20.39 0.23
N THR A 139 9.98 19.32 -0.43
CA THR A 139 9.24 18.24 0.21
C THR A 139 10.08 17.54 1.28
N LEU A 140 11.32 17.15 0.95
CA LEU A 140 12.21 16.45 1.89
C LEU A 140 12.58 17.29 3.10
N HIS A 141 12.90 18.56 2.89
CA HIS A 141 13.16 19.50 4.01
C HIS A 141 11.93 19.66 4.90
N THR A 142 10.73 19.71 4.31
CA THR A 142 9.48 19.82 5.08
C THR A 142 9.22 18.57 5.91
N LEU A 143 9.42 17.38 5.35
CA LEU A 143 9.28 16.12 6.08
C LEU A 143 10.30 15.98 7.21
N ASP A 144 11.53 16.47 7.02
CA ASP A 144 12.56 16.52 8.07
C ASP A 144 12.14 17.45 9.21
N ASP A 145 11.60 18.63 8.90
CA ASP A 145 11.07 19.56 9.92
C ASP A 145 9.92 18.93 10.71
N LEU A 146 9.00 18.20 10.06
CA LEU A 146 7.92 17.48 10.73
C LEU A 146 8.44 16.35 11.62
N THR A 147 9.52 15.68 11.20
CA THR A 147 10.20 14.65 11.99
C THR A 147 10.82 15.26 13.24
N ARG A 148 11.55 16.38 13.10
CA ARG A 148 12.14 17.13 14.23
C ARG A 148 11.09 17.69 15.19
N ALA A 149 9.94 18.13 14.64
CA ALA A 149 8.79 18.59 15.43
C ALA A 149 8.05 17.44 16.14
N GLY A 150 8.38 16.18 15.84
CA GLY A 150 7.75 15.02 16.43
C GLY A 150 6.34 14.70 15.90
N LYS A 151 5.86 15.41 14.87
CA LYS A 151 4.56 15.16 14.24
C LYS A 151 4.56 13.88 13.41
N ILE A 152 5.71 13.52 12.83
CA ILE A 152 5.90 12.24 12.15
C ILE A 152 7.14 11.53 12.68
N ARG A 153 7.22 10.20 12.56
CA ARG A 153 8.39 9.42 12.97
C ARG A 153 9.30 9.12 11.79
N TYR A 154 8.70 8.73 10.66
CA TYR A 154 9.40 8.37 9.44
C TYR A 154 8.68 8.96 8.23
N ALA A 155 9.44 9.24 7.18
CA ALA A 155 8.94 9.68 5.89
C ALA A 155 9.04 8.56 4.86
N GLY A 156 8.10 8.54 3.91
CA GLY A 156 8.08 7.65 2.76
C GLY A 156 7.52 8.34 1.53
N VAL A 157 7.53 7.62 0.41
CA VAL A 157 6.95 8.07 -0.85
C VAL A 157 6.09 6.97 -1.47
N SER A 158 5.23 7.32 -2.42
CA SER A 158 4.38 6.38 -3.13
C SER A 158 4.28 6.77 -4.60
N ASN A 159 4.30 5.78 -5.50
CA ASN A 159 4.17 5.99 -6.94
C ASN A 159 5.24 6.89 -7.59
N LEU A 160 6.39 7.07 -6.94
CA LEU A 160 7.50 7.80 -7.53
C LEU A 160 8.29 6.89 -8.48
N PRO A 161 8.66 7.38 -9.67
CA PRO A 161 9.57 6.64 -10.54
C PRO A 161 10.93 6.45 -9.87
N ALA A 162 11.61 5.38 -10.21
CA ALA A 162 12.88 4.97 -9.58
C ALA A 162 13.94 6.08 -9.56
N TRP A 163 14.01 6.90 -10.62
CA TRP A 163 14.96 8.02 -10.70
C TRP A 163 14.66 9.11 -9.66
N GLN A 164 13.38 9.42 -9.39
CA GLN A 164 13.01 10.38 -8.34
C GLN A 164 13.28 9.82 -6.93
N VAL A 165 13.08 8.52 -6.72
CA VAL A 165 13.44 7.86 -5.46
C VAL A 165 14.96 7.96 -5.24
N ALA A 166 15.77 7.70 -6.27
CA ALA A 166 17.22 7.82 -6.19
C ALA A 166 17.65 9.28 -5.91
N ASP A 167 17.05 10.23 -6.59
CA ASP A 167 17.31 11.66 -6.42
C ASP A 167 16.97 12.11 -4.98
N ALA A 168 15.79 11.75 -4.48
CA ALA A 168 15.40 12.00 -3.10
C ALA A 168 16.42 11.46 -2.07
N CYS A 169 16.96 10.26 -2.31
CA CYS A 169 17.99 9.67 -1.44
C CYS A 169 19.32 10.44 -1.51
N HIS A 170 19.73 10.90 -2.69
CA HIS A 170 20.95 11.69 -2.85
C HIS A 170 20.82 13.06 -2.19
N ILE A 171 19.71 13.74 -2.37
CA ILE A 171 19.40 15.02 -1.74
C ILE A 171 19.41 14.87 -0.21
N ALA A 172 18.69 13.87 0.33
CA ALA A 172 18.66 13.63 1.76
C ALA A 172 20.07 13.43 2.35
N ARG A 173 20.95 12.69 1.66
CA ARG A 173 22.35 12.50 2.08
C ARG A 173 23.16 13.80 2.00
N ARG A 174 23.04 14.55 0.89
CA ARG A 174 23.73 15.83 0.67
C ARG A 174 23.37 16.83 1.76
N ASP A 175 22.09 16.95 2.07
CA ASP A 175 21.54 17.96 2.98
C ASP A 175 21.43 17.46 4.43
N ARG A 176 21.87 16.22 4.71
CA ARG A 176 21.86 15.58 6.04
C ARG A 176 20.46 15.50 6.67
N LEU A 177 19.46 15.20 5.86
CA LEU A 177 18.08 15.00 6.28
C LEU A 177 17.87 13.55 6.74
N ALA A 178 16.82 13.32 7.51
CA ALA A 178 16.39 11.97 7.89
C ALA A 178 16.08 11.09 6.65
N GLY A 179 15.54 11.71 5.59
CA GLY A 179 15.24 11.07 4.33
C GLY A 179 14.01 10.16 4.40
N ILE A 180 13.81 9.43 3.31
CA ILE A 180 12.73 8.47 3.18
C ILE A 180 13.21 7.06 3.54
N ILE A 181 12.33 6.23 4.13
CA ILE A 181 12.65 4.84 4.51
C ILE A 181 12.00 3.80 3.60
N CYS A 182 11.00 4.19 2.81
CA CYS A 182 10.26 3.27 1.95
C CYS A 182 9.64 3.96 0.74
N CYS A 183 9.29 3.12 -0.26
CA CYS A 183 8.38 3.47 -1.33
C CYS A 183 7.17 2.52 -1.28
N GLN A 184 5.97 3.06 -1.45
CA GLN A 184 4.75 2.28 -1.63
C GLN A 184 4.39 2.31 -3.11
N ASP A 185 4.28 1.13 -3.76
CA ASP A 185 4.01 1.04 -5.19
C ASP A 185 3.14 -0.16 -5.53
N GLU A 186 2.49 -0.13 -6.70
CA GLU A 186 1.74 -1.27 -7.18
C GLU A 186 2.69 -2.41 -7.57
N LEU A 187 2.49 -3.56 -6.95
CA LEU A 187 3.19 -4.78 -7.31
C LEU A 187 2.33 -5.99 -7.02
N SER A 188 2.19 -6.86 -8.02
CA SER A 188 1.48 -8.14 -7.92
C SER A 188 2.00 -9.10 -8.99
N LEU A 189 1.54 -10.35 -9.00
CA LEU A 189 1.87 -11.32 -10.06
C LEU A 189 1.40 -10.87 -11.45
N ILE A 190 0.44 -9.92 -11.53
CA ILE A 190 -0.09 -9.38 -12.80
C ILE A 190 0.60 -8.06 -13.15
N GLU A 191 0.72 -7.14 -12.21
CA GLU A 191 1.40 -5.85 -12.41
C GLU A 191 2.80 -5.94 -11.83
N ARG A 192 3.81 -6.01 -12.71
CA ARG A 192 5.20 -6.27 -12.32
C ARG A 192 6.19 -5.15 -12.67
N LYS A 193 5.68 -4.03 -13.20
CA LYS A 193 6.52 -2.91 -13.65
C LYS A 193 7.55 -2.44 -12.61
N ALA A 194 7.17 -2.43 -11.33
CA ALA A 194 8.07 -2.03 -10.26
C ALA A 194 9.32 -2.93 -10.11
N GLN A 195 9.32 -4.16 -10.68
CA GLN A 195 10.48 -5.05 -10.63
C GLN A 195 11.65 -4.54 -11.46
N THR A 196 11.38 -3.87 -12.57
CA THR A 196 12.41 -3.51 -13.57
C THR A 196 13.35 -2.43 -13.05
N ASP A 197 12.80 -1.35 -12.50
CA ASP A 197 13.59 -0.18 -12.10
C ASP A 197 13.48 0.13 -10.61
N LEU A 198 12.27 0.05 -10.03
CA LEU A 198 12.05 0.48 -8.66
C LEU A 198 12.69 -0.47 -7.65
N LEU A 199 12.48 -1.79 -7.75
CA LEU A 199 13.09 -2.75 -6.83
C LEU A 199 14.62 -2.68 -6.80
N PRO A 200 15.35 -2.61 -7.94
CA PRO A 200 16.79 -2.37 -7.94
C PRO A 200 17.18 -1.07 -7.22
N ALA A 201 16.44 0.02 -7.43
CA ALA A 201 16.68 1.28 -6.75
C ALA A 201 16.47 1.15 -5.23
N LEU A 202 15.38 0.53 -4.79
CA LEU A 202 15.11 0.31 -3.35
C LEU A 202 16.22 -0.50 -2.69
N ARG A 203 16.68 -1.58 -3.32
CA ARG A 203 17.85 -2.36 -2.84
C ARG A 203 19.10 -1.52 -2.73
N ARG A 204 19.40 -0.73 -3.78
CA ARG A 204 20.60 0.14 -3.83
C ARG A 204 20.62 1.14 -2.68
N PHE A 205 19.47 1.67 -2.28
CA PHE A 205 19.36 2.68 -1.22
C PHE A 205 18.92 2.09 0.12
N SER A 206 18.70 0.78 0.21
CA SER A 206 18.22 0.07 1.41
C SER A 206 16.86 0.59 1.89
N LEU A 207 15.97 0.90 0.98
CA LEU A 207 14.60 1.30 1.24
C LEU A 207 13.66 0.09 1.28
N GLY A 208 12.60 0.19 2.08
CA GLY A 208 11.53 -0.81 2.09
C GLY A 208 10.54 -0.60 0.95
N LEU A 209 9.95 -1.70 0.47
CA LEU A 209 8.78 -1.70 -0.39
C LEU A 209 7.52 -2.01 0.43
N LEU A 210 6.46 -1.25 0.17
CA LEU A 210 5.09 -1.52 0.62
C LEU A 210 4.22 -1.79 -0.60
N PRO A 211 4.14 -3.03 -1.12
CA PRO A 211 3.33 -3.32 -2.30
C PRO A 211 1.84 -3.17 -1.97
N TYR A 212 1.11 -2.38 -2.79
CA TYR A 212 -0.33 -2.30 -2.74
C TYR A 212 -0.97 -3.05 -3.92
N PHE A 213 -2.28 -3.33 -3.85
CA PHE A 213 -3.01 -4.22 -4.76
C PHE A 213 -2.38 -5.61 -4.94
N PRO A 214 -1.90 -6.26 -3.86
CA PRO A 214 -1.18 -7.53 -3.94
C PRO A 214 -1.99 -8.65 -4.60
N LEU A 215 -3.32 -8.55 -4.55
CA LEU A 215 -4.25 -9.48 -5.16
C LEU A 215 -4.87 -8.95 -6.47
N ALA A 216 -4.26 -7.95 -7.12
CA ALA A 216 -4.73 -7.34 -8.37
C ALA A 216 -6.24 -7.06 -8.33
N SER A 217 -6.69 -6.25 -7.36
CA SER A 217 -8.10 -5.93 -7.13
C SER A 217 -9.01 -7.14 -6.86
N GLY A 218 -8.42 -8.26 -6.48
CA GLY A 218 -9.10 -9.51 -6.16
C GLY A 218 -9.06 -10.57 -7.27
N LEU A 219 -8.42 -10.32 -8.41
CA LEU A 219 -8.22 -11.33 -9.46
C LEU A 219 -7.48 -12.55 -8.92
N LEU A 220 -6.42 -12.33 -8.16
CA LEU A 220 -5.59 -13.38 -7.56
C LEU A 220 -6.24 -14.07 -6.33
N THR A 221 -7.56 -13.92 -6.14
CA THR A 221 -8.33 -14.71 -5.16
C THR A 221 -9.00 -15.92 -5.77
N GLY A 222 -8.98 -16.06 -7.11
CA GLY A 222 -9.60 -17.16 -7.83
C GLY A 222 -11.14 -17.09 -7.95
N LYS A 223 -11.76 -15.96 -7.54
CA LYS A 223 -13.24 -15.81 -7.57
C LYS A 223 -13.79 -15.31 -8.90
N TYR A 224 -12.96 -14.82 -9.81
CA TYR A 224 -13.38 -14.31 -11.11
C TYR A 224 -13.13 -15.34 -12.20
N ARG A 225 -13.93 -15.25 -13.28
CA ARG A 225 -13.80 -16.02 -14.51
C ARG A 225 -13.91 -15.07 -15.69
N GLN A 226 -13.21 -15.36 -16.79
CA GLN A 226 -13.19 -14.50 -17.98
C GLN A 226 -14.58 -14.29 -18.57
N ASP A 227 -15.36 -15.38 -18.68
CA ASP A 227 -16.65 -15.41 -19.38
C ASP A 227 -17.85 -15.25 -18.44
N ALA A 228 -17.64 -14.83 -17.20
CA ALA A 228 -18.69 -14.64 -16.21
C ALA A 228 -18.76 -13.20 -15.71
N SER A 229 -19.96 -12.75 -15.40
CA SER A 229 -20.13 -11.46 -14.71
C SER A 229 -19.40 -11.46 -13.36
N PRO A 230 -18.74 -10.36 -12.98
CA PRO A 230 -18.10 -10.29 -11.68
C PRO A 230 -19.11 -10.52 -10.55
N PRO A 231 -18.74 -11.29 -9.50
CA PRO A 231 -19.61 -11.52 -8.34
C PRO A 231 -20.12 -10.22 -7.74
N GLU A 232 -21.40 -10.19 -7.35
CA GLU A 232 -22.01 -9.03 -6.70
C GLU A 232 -21.22 -8.60 -5.46
N GLY A 233 -21.13 -7.30 -5.21
CA GLY A 233 -20.35 -6.73 -4.12
C GLY A 233 -18.82 -6.80 -4.29
N SER A 234 -18.33 -7.40 -5.38
CA SER A 234 -16.89 -7.43 -5.68
C SER A 234 -16.38 -6.08 -6.22
N ARG A 235 -15.05 -5.86 -6.18
CA ARG A 235 -14.44 -4.62 -6.72
C ARG A 235 -14.65 -4.48 -8.24
N LEU A 236 -14.55 -5.58 -8.99
CA LEU A 236 -14.77 -5.54 -10.43
C LEU A 236 -16.22 -5.21 -10.77
N ALA A 237 -17.18 -5.68 -9.97
CA ALA A 237 -18.59 -5.29 -10.16
C ALA A 237 -18.84 -3.81 -9.86
N ALA A 238 -18.19 -3.28 -8.81
CA ALA A 238 -18.36 -1.90 -8.36
C ALA A 238 -17.60 -0.86 -9.21
N TRP A 239 -16.49 -1.26 -9.86
CA TRP A 239 -15.58 -0.34 -10.53
C TRP A 239 -15.31 -0.75 -11.98
N THR A 240 -16.05 -0.17 -12.90
CA THR A 240 -16.01 -0.49 -14.34
C THR A 240 -14.61 -0.30 -14.96
N TYR A 241 -13.83 0.69 -14.51
CA TYR A 241 -12.47 0.90 -14.99
C TYR A 241 -11.54 -0.30 -14.71
N LEU A 242 -11.80 -1.08 -13.65
CA LEU A 242 -11.04 -2.31 -13.39
C LEU A 242 -11.39 -3.42 -14.38
N GLN A 243 -12.65 -3.48 -14.84
CA GLN A 243 -13.02 -4.42 -15.89
C GLN A 243 -12.29 -4.11 -17.20
N GLU A 244 -12.14 -2.83 -17.53
CA GLU A 244 -11.38 -2.41 -18.70
C GLU A 244 -9.88 -2.70 -18.53
N ARG A 245 -9.32 -2.39 -17.38
CA ARG A 245 -7.91 -2.67 -17.06
C ARG A 245 -7.55 -4.14 -17.23
N TYR A 246 -8.43 -5.04 -16.82
CA TYR A 246 -8.21 -6.49 -16.88
C TYR A 246 -8.91 -7.18 -18.04
N ARG A 247 -9.31 -6.43 -19.07
CA ARG A 247 -9.94 -7.00 -20.29
C ARG A 247 -8.96 -7.79 -21.16
N ASN A 248 -7.64 -7.53 -21.02
CA ASN A 248 -6.63 -8.18 -21.86
C ASN A 248 -6.67 -9.71 -21.67
N PRO A 249 -6.88 -10.51 -22.76
CA PRO A 249 -6.91 -11.97 -22.69
C PRO A 249 -5.66 -12.59 -22.05
N SER A 250 -4.50 -11.98 -22.26
CA SER A 250 -3.24 -12.46 -21.69
C SER A 250 -3.23 -12.46 -20.16
N VAL A 251 -3.97 -11.55 -19.50
CA VAL A 251 -4.15 -11.56 -18.04
C VAL A 251 -4.89 -12.82 -17.58
N TRP A 252 -5.91 -13.25 -18.33
CA TRP A 252 -6.68 -14.43 -18.02
C TRP A 252 -5.90 -15.72 -18.27
N THR A 253 -5.15 -15.78 -19.37
CA THR A 253 -4.21 -16.89 -19.65
C THR A 253 -3.19 -17.03 -18.51
N LEU A 254 -2.62 -15.91 -18.04
CA LEU A 254 -1.71 -15.93 -16.89
C LEU A 254 -2.41 -16.41 -15.62
N LEU A 255 -3.63 -15.95 -15.34
CA LEU A 255 -4.43 -16.41 -14.19
C LEU A 255 -4.70 -17.91 -14.21
N ASP A 256 -5.06 -18.46 -15.37
CA ASP A 256 -5.32 -19.90 -15.53
C ASP A 256 -4.03 -20.70 -15.28
N THR A 257 -2.90 -20.24 -15.82
CA THR A 257 -1.60 -20.88 -15.62
C THR A 257 -1.15 -20.83 -14.17
N LEU A 258 -1.32 -19.66 -13.49
CA LEU A 258 -1.04 -19.50 -12.06
C LEU A 258 -1.96 -20.38 -11.20
N THR A 259 -3.23 -20.53 -11.60
CA THR A 259 -4.20 -21.40 -10.91
C THR A 259 -3.76 -22.85 -10.99
N ALA A 260 -3.42 -23.33 -12.19
CA ALA A 260 -2.93 -24.69 -12.37
C ALA A 260 -1.62 -24.95 -11.60
N LEU A 261 -0.72 -23.97 -11.55
CA LEU A 261 0.51 -24.06 -10.72
C LEU A 261 0.15 -24.19 -9.23
N ALA A 262 -0.73 -23.34 -8.73
CA ALA A 262 -1.16 -23.36 -7.33
C ALA A 262 -1.80 -24.71 -6.95
N GLU A 263 -2.69 -25.24 -7.79
CA GLU A 263 -3.37 -26.52 -7.59
C GLU A 263 -2.38 -27.70 -7.53
N ARG A 264 -1.39 -27.76 -8.45
CA ARG A 264 -0.33 -28.79 -8.42
C ARG A 264 0.45 -28.82 -7.12
N HIS A 265 0.62 -27.67 -6.49
CA HIS A 265 1.36 -27.52 -5.22
C HIS A 265 0.45 -27.44 -3.99
N GLY A 266 -0.86 -27.72 -4.14
CA GLY A 266 -1.84 -27.74 -3.04
C GLY A 266 -1.99 -26.40 -2.32
N CYS A 267 -1.91 -25.27 -3.03
CA CYS A 267 -2.07 -23.94 -2.49
C CYS A 267 -3.09 -23.12 -3.32
N GLY A 268 -3.47 -21.94 -2.84
CA GLY A 268 -4.34 -21.02 -3.55
C GLY A 268 -3.56 -19.93 -4.28
N LEU A 269 -4.22 -19.25 -5.25
CA LEU A 269 -3.64 -18.09 -5.95
C LEU A 269 -3.19 -16.98 -4.99
N ALA A 270 -3.97 -16.73 -3.92
CA ALA A 270 -3.58 -15.75 -2.91
C ALA A 270 -2.29 -16.13 -2.18
N ASP A 271 -2.07 -17.43 -1.93
CA ASP A 271 -0.84 -17.91 -1.31
C ASP A 271 0.36 -17.62 -2.21
N LEU A 272 0.24 -17.91 -3.52
CA LEU A 272 1.27 -17.55 -4.51
C LEU A 272 1.55 -16.05 -4.50
N ALA A 273 0.50 -15.22 -4.53
CA ALA A 273 0.64 -13.76 -4.59
C ALA A 273 1.37 -13.19 -3.36
N PHE A 274 0.96 -13.59 -2.15
CA PHE A 274 1.62 -13.13 -0.92
C PHE A 274 3.04 -13.68 -0.79
N GLY A 275 3.24 -14.97 -1.06
CA GLY A 275 4.55 -15.59 -0.95
C GLY A 275 5.56 -14.97 -1.92
N TRP A 276 5.16 -14.73 -3.17
CA TRP A 276 6.00 -14.08 -4.17
C TRP A 276 6.40 -12.65 -3.77
N LEU A 277 5.44 -11.85 -3.28
CA LEU A 277 5.72 -10.49 -2.79
C LEU A 277 6.67 -10.49 -1.59
N LEU A 278 6.47 -11.39 -0.64
CA LEU A 278 7.27 -11.49 0.57
C LEU A 278 8.66 -12.09 0.34
N ARG A 279 8.88 -12.77 -0.79
CA ARG A 279 10.20 -13.26 -1.20
C ARG A 279 11.16 -12.14 -1.58
N HIS A 280 10.65 -10.99 -2.03
CA HIS A 280 11.49 -9.83 -2.29
C HIS A 280 12.02 -9.25 -0.97
N ASP A 281 13.35 -9.18 -0.85
CA ASP A 281 14.07 -8.70 0.34
C ASP A 281 13.72 -7.25 0.74
N ALA A 282 13.36 -6.42 -0.26
CA ALA A 282 12.91 -5.05 -0.03
C ALA A 282 11.48 -4.98 0.55
N THR A 283 10.64 -6.03 0.43
CA THR A 283 9.27 -5.99 0.92
C THR A 283 9.23 -5.98 2.44
N GLY A 284 8.78 -4.86 3.01
CA GLY A 284 8.56 -4.72 4.45
C GLY A 284 7.21 -5.26 4.90
N SER A 285 6.14 -4.88 4.20
CA SER A 285 4.77 -5.30 4.51
C SER A 285 3.92 -5.25 3.26
N VAL A 286 3.10 -6.26 3.03
CA VAL A 286 2.14 -6.33 1.91
C VAL A 286 0.84 -5.67 2.33
N ILE A 287 0.45 -4.58 1.65
CA ILE A 287 -0.76 -3.82 1.97
C ILE A 287 -1.98 -4.47 1.33
N ALA A 288 -2.76 -5.20 2.11
CA ALA A 288 -3.97 -5.86 1.66
C ALA A 288 -5.23 -5.26 2.31
N GLY A 289 -6.20 -4.89 1.48
CA GLY A 289 -7.50 -4.42 1.96
C GLY A 289 -8.41 -5.58 2.34
N ALA A 290 -9.25 -5.35 3.35
CA ALA A 290 -10.35 -6.26 3.72
C ALA A 290 -11.63 -5.47 4.00
N THR A 291 -12.78 -6.10 3.87
CA THR A 291 -14.11 -5.57 4.24
C THR A 291 -14.81 -6.45 5.27
N SER A 292 -14.18 -7.55 5.66
CA SER A 292 -14.65 -8.47 6.70
C SER A 292 -13.48 -9.16 7.39
N GLU A 293 -13.72 -9.64 8.59
CA GLU A 293 -12.75 -10.44 9.35
C GLU A 293 -12.35 -11.72 8.61
N LEU A 294 -13.28 -12.38 7.92
CA LEU A 294 -12.99 -13.57 7.11
C LEU A 294 -11.96 -13.28 6.01
N GLN A 295 -12.07 -12.12 5.33
CA GLN A 295 -11.09 -11.72 4.33
C GLN A 295 -9.72 -11.42 4.96
N LEU A 296 -9.72 -10.75 6.11
CA LEU A 296 -8.50 -10.49 6.86
C LEU A 296 -7.80 -11.77 7.31
N GLN A 297 -8.55 -12.73 7.85
CA GLN A 297 -8.05 -14.06 8.22
C GLN A 297 -7.50 -14.83 7.03
N ALA A 298 -8.18 -14.76 5.86
CA ALA A 298 -7.69 -15.38 4.63
C ALA A 298 -6.35 -14.77 4.19
N ASN A 299 -6.25 -13.43 4.17
CA ASN A 299 -5.00 -12.73 3.86
C ASN A 299 -3.88 -13.10 4.84
N ALA A 300 -4.18 -13.18 6.15
CA ALA A 300 -3.20 -13.56 7.17
C ALA A 300 -2.71 -14.99 7.01
N ARG A 301 -3.59 -15.93 6.66
CA ARG A 301 -3.21 -17.32 6.37
C ARG A 301 -2.30 -17.40 5.15
N SER A 302 -2.66 -16.73 4.05
CA SER A 302 -1.84 -16.71 2.84
C SER A 302 -0.47 -16.07 3.06
N CYS A 303 -0.43 -14.97 3.83
CA CYS A 303 0.81 -14.31 4.21
C CYS A 303 1.73 -15.20 5.07
N ALA A 304 1.16 -16.02 5.94
CA ALA A 304 1.91 -16.91 6.83
C ALA A 304 2.37 -18.22 6.16
N ARG A 305 1.88 -18.51 4.95
CA ARG A 305 2.17 -19.78 4.27
C ARG A 305 3.61 -19.80 3.76
N ASN A 306 4.36 -20.83 4.12
CA ASN A 306 5.67 -21.10 3.54
C ASN A 306 5.49 -21.89 2.24
N MET A 307 6.20 -21.45 1.20
CA MET A 307 6.22 -22.13 -0.09
C MET A 307 7.58 -22.80 -0.32
N SER A 308 7.58 -23.89 -1.10
CA SER A 308 8.82 -24.61 -1.41
C SER A 308 9.65 -23.84 -2.45
N GLU A 309 10.96 -24.04 -2.42
CA GLU A 309 11.87 -23.49 -3.46
C GLU A 309 11.53 -24.03 -4.85
N ALA A 310 11.04 -25.26 -4.96
CA ALA A 310 10.58 -25.84 -6.23
C ALA A 310 9.41 -25.04 -6.80
N LEU A 311 8.41 -24.68 -5.97
CA LEU A 311 7.29 -23.86 -6.40
C LEU A 311 7.76 -22.46 -6.85
N TYR A 312 8.70 -21.85 -6.13
CA TYR A 312 9.25 -20.56 -6.53
C TYR A 312 10.02 -20.65 -7.85
N ALA A 313 10.77 -21.70 -8.10
CA ALA A 313 11.49 -21.91 -9.36
C ALA A 313 10.51 -22.02 -10.55
N GLU A 314 9.46 -22.85 -10.41
CA GLU A 314 8.42 -22.96 -11.45
C GLU A 314 7.67 -21.64 -11.67
N LEU A 315 7.40 -20.88 -10.60
CA LEU A 315 6.76 -19.56 -10.68
C LEU A 315 7.67 -18.55 -11.40
N ASP A 316 8.96 -18.52 -11.12
CA ASP A 316 9.91 -17.63 -11.76
C ASP A 316 10.04 -17.95 -13.26
N GLU A 317 10.09 -19.22 -13.65
CA GLU A 317 10.10 -19.65 -15.06
C GLU A 317 8.83 -19.21 -15.78
N LEU A 318 7.65 -19.42 -15.16
CA LEU A 318 6.35 -19.02 -15.71
C LEU A 318 6.29 -17.50 -15.90
N LEU A 319 6.75 -16.72 -14.92
CA LEU A 319 6.71 -15.26 -14.98
C LEU A 319 7.73 -14.70 -15.97
N GLY A 320 8.92 -15.32 -16.14
CA GLY A 320 9.91 -14.96 -17.14
C GLY A 320 9.39 -15.20 -18.56
N ALA A 321 8.69 -16.31 -18.81
CA ALA A 321 8.07 -16.60 -20.09
C ALA A 321 6.94 -15.59 -20.46
N ASN A 322 6.41 -14.85 -19.49
CA ASN A 322 5.32 -13.89 -19.63
C ASN A 322 5.77 -12.43 -19.38
N GLU A 323 7.04 -12.10 -19.61
CA GLU A 323 7.56 -10.73 -19.43
C GLU A 323 6.88 -9.67 -20.32
N ALA A 324 6.31 -10.07 -21.44
CA ALA A 324 5.59 -9.17 -22.36
C ALA A 324 4.26 -8.61 -21.78
N LEU A 325 3.86 -9.00 -20.56
CA LEU A 325 2.66 -8.54 -19.87
C LEU A 325 2.93 -7.48 -18.79
N SER A 326 4.19 -7.15 -18.55
CA SER A 326 4.61 -6.20 -17.50
C SER A 326 4.76 -4.77 -18.01
#